data_f477a4dea6481197ece0247f06f94eef
#
_entry.id   f477a4dea6481197ece0247f06f94eef
#
_cell.length_a   1.000
_cell.length_b   1.000
_cell.length_c   1.000
_cell.angle_alpha   90.00
_cell.angle_beta   90.00
_cell.angle_gamma   90.00
#
_symmetry.space_group_name_H-M   'P 1'
#
loop_
_entity.id
_entity.type
_entity.pdbx_description
1 polymer ?
#
loop_
_entity_poly.entity_id
_entity_poly.type
_entity_poly.pdbx_seq_one_letter_code
_entity_poly.pdbx_strand_id
1 'polypeptide(L)'
;IAGIEKPDYMVGTSLVPLFGGETPKDWREYLYYHYYDYPAIHMVRRHDGVRDSRYKLIHFYGEKNEHNDAISCNELYDLQSDPNELNNLYDNPEYADIQTRLQARLDKFRVDQKVDEY
;
A
#
# COMPACT_ATOMS: atom_id res chain seq x y z
N ILE A 1 7.73 15.34 20.46
CA ILE A 1 8.94 16.19 20.56
C ILE A 1 8.52 17.66 20.69
N ALA A 2 7.58 18.13 19.86
CA ALA A 2 7.12 19.52 19.90
C ALA A 2 6.15 19.85 21.06
N GLY A 3 5.65 18.84 21.78
CA GLY A 3 4.67 19.03 22.87
C GLY A 3 3.30 19.53 22.41
N ILE A 4 3.00 19.41 21.11
CA ILE A 4 1.72 19.83 20.52
C ILE A 4 0.84 18.60 20.36
N GLU A 5 -0.44 18.72 20.71
CA GLU A 5 -1.43 17.67 20.51
C GLU A 5 -1.66 17.44 19.00
N LYS A 6 -1.77 16.16 18.61
CA LYS A 6 -2.00 15.81 17.20
C LYS A 6 -3.43 16.17 16.80
N PRO A 7 -3.64 16.99 15.74
CA PRO A 7 -4.98 17.25 15.21
C PRO A 7 -5.69 15.97 14.74
N ASP A 8 -7.01 15.89 14.94
CA ASP A 8 -7.81 14.70 14.63
C ASP A 8 -7.78 14.29 13.14
N TYR A 9 -7.61 15.26 12.23
CA TYR A 9 -7.52 14.98 10.80
C TYR A 9 -6.19 14.34 10.36
N MET A 10 -5.18 14.31 11.22
CA MET A 10 -3.89 13.67 10.90
C MET A 10 -3.97 12.18 11.16
N VAL A 11 -3.79 11.37 10.11
CA VAL A 11 -3.82 9.90 10.19
C VAL A 11 -2.50 9.28 10.64
N GLY A 12 -1.40 10.03 10.59
CA GLY A 12 -0.08 9.55 11.01
C GLY A 12 0.00 9.26 12.51
N THR A 13 0.85 8.32 12.89
CA THR A 13 1.16 7.98 14.29
C THR A 13 2.53 8.52 14.67
N SER A 14 2.67 9.04 15.89
CA SER A 14 3.97 9.54 16.38
C SER A 14 5.00 8.42 16.41
N LEU A 15 6.21 8.70 15.89
CA LEU A 15 7.36 7.79 15.93
C LEU A 15 8.12 7.85 17.26
N VAL A 16 7.79 8.78 18.15
CA VAL A 16 8.49 8.99 19.44
C VAL A 16 8.60 7.71 20.26
N PRO A 17 7.55 6.86 20.39
CA PRO A 17 7.68 5.61 21.14
C PRO A 17 8.78 4.66 20.61
N LEU A 18 9.08 4.72 19.30
CA LEU A 18 10.11 3.87 18.69
C LEU A 18 11.53 4.32 19.00
N PHE A 19 11.74 5.56 19.44
CA PHE A 19 13.08 6.08 19.74
C PHE A 19 13.71 5.41 20.96
N GLY A 20 12.91 4.77 21.81
CA GLY A 20 13.38 3.94 22.91
C GLY A 20 13.81 2.52 22.51
N GLY A 21 13.66 2.15 21.21
CA GLY A 21 13.99 0.82 20.72
C GLY A 21 12.87 -0.23 20.94
N GLU A 22 11.75 0.16 21.52
CA GLU A 22 10.62 -0.72 21.76
C GLU A 22 9.45 -0.38 20.84
N THR A 23 8.86 -1.40 20.22
CA THR A 23 7.65 -1.22 19.41
C THR A 23 6.42 -1.36 20.30
N PRO A 24 5.53 -0.34 20.36
CA PRO A 24 4.27 -0.45 21.08
C PRO A 24 3.42 -1.64 20.63
N LYS A 25 2.68 -2.27 21.56
CA LYS A 25 1.85 -3.45 21.25
C LYS A 25 0.73 -3.17 20.26
N ASP A 26 0.27 -1.93 20.21
CA ASP A 26 -0.76 -1.41 19.30
C ASP A 26 -0.18 -0.71 18.08
N TRP A 27 1.10 -0.97 17.78
CA TRP A 27 1.72 -0.40 16.59
C TRP A 27 1.06 -0.93 15.33
N ARG A 28 0.97 -0.06 14.29
CA ARG A 28 0.36 -0.44 13.01
C ARG A 28 1.00 -1.70 12.40
N GLU A 29 0.18 -2.63 12.01
CA GLU A 29 0.59 -3.85 11.32
C GLU A 29 0.74 -3.65 9.80
N TYR A 30 0.02 -2.66 9.25
CA TYR A 30 -0.03 -2.38 7.83
C TYR A 30 0.33 -0.93 7.53
N LEU A 31 0.91 -0.72 6.37
CA LEU A 31 1.17 0.60 5.80
C LEU A 31 0.45 0.68 4.46
N TYR A 32 -0.39 1.72 4.30
CA TYR A 32 -1.02 2.09 3.04
C TYR A 32 -0.21 3.22 2.39
N TYR A 33 -0.14 3.21 1.06
CA TYR A 33 0.42 4.31 0.28
C TYR A 33 -0.34 4.48 -1.02
N HIS A 34 -0.29 5.69 -1.59
CA HIS A 34 -0.96 6.05 -2.82
C HIS A 34 -0.08 7.01 -3.64
N TYR A 35 0.10 6.70 -4.92
CA TYR A 35 0.82 7.52 -5.88
C TYR A 35 -0.08 7.81 -7.08
N TYR A 36 -0.44 9.08 -7.31
CA TYR A 36 -1.37 9.50 -8.35
C TYR A 36 -0.80 10.49 -9.37
N ASP A 37 0.51 10.80 -9.30
CA ASP A 37 1.14 11.79 -10.15
C ASP A 37 1.61 11.17 -11.47
N TYR A 38 0.64 10.90 -12.38
CA TYR A 38 0.91 10.37 -13.72
C TYR A 38 -0.06 11.02 -14.75
N PRO A 39 0.44 11.38 -15.97
CA PRO A 39 1.85 11.38 -16.39
C PRO A 39 2.66 12.49 -15.73
N ALA A 40 3.87 12.17 -15.30
CA ALA A 40 4.79 13.11 -14.64
C ALA A 40 6.25 12.81 -15.02
N ILE A 41 7.20 13.59 -14.50
CA ILE A 41 8.63 13.47 -14.82
C ILE A 41 9.16 12.03 -14.62
N HIS A 42 8.69 11.34 -13.59
CA HIS A 42 9.15 9.99 -13.25
C HIS A 42 8.52 8.89 -14.10
N MET A 43 7.47 9.18 -14.85
CA MET A 43 6.73 8.19 -15.67
C MET A 43 6.32 6.92 -14.92
N VAL A 44 6.14 7.04 -13.60
CA VAL A 44 5.65 5.95 -12.75
C VAL A 44 4.13 5.93 -12.81
N ARG A 45 3.54 4.78 -13.13
CA ARG A 45 2.09 4.61 -13.22
C ARG A 45 1.41 4.91 -11.90
N ARG A 46 0.18 5.43 -11.96
CA ARG A 46 -0.66 5.59 -10.77
C ARG A 46 -0.85 4.24 -10.11
N HIS A 47 -0.68 4.21 -8.81
CA HIS A 47 -0.88 2.99 -8.04
C HIS A 47 -1.17 3.31 -6.59
N ASP A 48 -1.85 2.41 -5.94
CA ASP A 48 -1.92 2.35 -4.49
C ASP A 48 -1.50 0.97 -4.00
N GLY A 49 -1.25 0.84 -2.73
CA GLY A 49 -0.81 -0.43 -2.21
C GLY A 49 -0.85 -0.51 -0.70
N VAL A 50 -0.75 -1.72 -0.24
CA VAL A 50 -0.65 -2.05 1.18
C VAL A 50 0.49 -3.02 1.41
N ARG A 51 1.22 -2.83 2.50
CA ARG A 51 2.21 -3.80 2.96
C ARG A 51 2.08 -4.09 4.44
N ASP A 52 2.37 -5.30 4.82
CA ASP A 52 2.69 -5.68 6.19
C ASP A 52 4.22 -5.80 6.39
N SER A 53 4.66 -6.52 7.40
CA SER A 53 6.09 -6.74 7.65
C SER A 53 6.78 -7.64 6.61
N ARG A 54 6.00 -8.45 5.86
CA ARG A 54 6.53 -9.45 4.93
C ARG A 54 6.01 -9.29 3.50
N TYR A 55 4.72 -9.02 3.33
CA TYR A 55 4.08 -9.01 2.02
C TYR A 55 3.69 -7.61 1.58
N LYS A 56 3.71 -7.37 0.27
CA LYS A 56 3.32 -6.11 -0.36
C LYS A 56 2.40 -6.39 -1.54
N LEU A 57 1.23 -5.77 -1.53
CA LEU A 57 0.27 -5.77 -2.63
C LEU A 57 0.23 -4.38 -3.26
N ILE A 58 0.34 -4.31 -4.58
CA ILE A 58 0.26 -3.08 -5.37
C ILE A 58 -0.87 -3.22 -6.39
N HIS A 59 -1.66 -2.18 -6.56
CA HIS A 59 -2.67 -2.06 -7.60
C HIS A 59 -2.37 -0.86 -8.48
N PHE A 60 -2.07 -1.09 -9.76
CA PHE A 60 -1.87 -0.07 -10.76
C PHE A 60 -3.18 0.22 -11.48
N TYR A 61 -3.47 1.50 -11.74
CA TYR A 61 -4.75 1.94 -12.29
C TYR A 61 -4.62 3.23 -13.13
N GLY A 62 -5.73 3.62 -13.75
CA GLY A 62 -5.87 4.95 -14.37
C GLY A 62 -5.26 5.09 -15.76
N GLU A 63 -4.70 4.03 -16.33
CA GLU A 63 -4.26 4.00 -17.72
C GLU A 63 -5.34 3.41 -18.62
N LYS A 64 -5.25 3.75 -19.91
CA LYS A 64 -6.11 3.19 -20.94
C LYS A 64 -5.22 2.62 -22.06
N ASN A 65 -5.67 1.50 -22.63
CA ASN A 65 -5.05 0.95 -23.82
C ASN A 65 -5.41 1.76 -25.08
N GLU A 66 -4.91 1.35 -26.23
CA GLU A 66 -5.21 1.99 -27.52
C GLU A 66 -6.71 1.96 -27.90
N HIS A 67 -7.50 1.08 -27.28
CA HIS A 67 -8.94 0.94 -27.45
C HIS A 67 -9.75 1.71 -26.40
N ASN A 68 -9.08 2.52 -25.57
CA ASN A 68 -9.68 3.29 -24.47
C ASN A 68 -10.21 2.44 -23.29
N ASP A 69 -9.83 1.16 -23.19
CA ASP A 69 -10.17 0.32 -22.04
C ASP A 69 -9.24 0.60 -20.87
N ALA A 70 -9.78 0.60 -19.66
CA ALA A 70 -9.00 0.78 -18.45
C ALA A 70 -7.98 -0.35 -18.28
N ILE A 71 -6.72 0.01 -18.09
CA ILE A 71 -5.65 -0.94 -17.75
C ILE A 71 -5.49 -0.92 -16.22
N SER A 72 -5.70 -2.07 -15.62
CA SER A 72 -5.31 -2.30 -14.23
C SER A 72 -4.43 -3.54 -14.16
N CYS A 73 -3.43 -3.53 -13.32
CA CYS A 73 -2.66 -4.72 -13.00
C CYS A 73 -2.30 -4.73 -11.52
N ASN A 74 -2.09 -5.92 -10.99
CA ASN A 74 -1.74 -6.11 -9.59
C ASN A 74 -0.40 -6.81 -9.47
N GLU A 75 0.29 -6.52 -8.40
CA GLU A 75 1.54 -7.17 -8.04
C GLU A 75 1.52 -7.55 -6.57
N LEU A 76 2.00 -8.75 -6.27
CA LEU A 76 2.16 -9.27 -4.91
C LEU A 76 3.60 -9.74 -4.72
N TYR A 77 4.23 -9.31 -3.64
CA TYR A 77 5.62 -9.66 -3.35
C TYR A 77 5.78 -10.20 -1.92
N ASP A 78 6.63 -11.21 -1.77
CA ASP A 78 7.14 -11.68 -0.48
C ASP A 78 8.50 -11.03 -0.21
N LEU A 79 8.52 -9.92 0.52
CA LEU A 79 9.72 -9.13 0.76
C LEU A 79 10.78 -9.85 1.59
N GLN A 80 10.44 -10.98 2.23
CA GLN A 80 11.39 -11.79 2.97
C GLN A 80 12.21 -12.69 2.05
N SER A 81 11.55 -13.32 1.06
CA SER A 81 12.20 -14.21 0.09
C SER A 81 12.69 -13.47 -1.16
N ASP A 82 12.05 -12.35 -1.49
CA ASP A 82 12.34 -11.52 -2.67
C ASP A 82 12.39 -10.03 -2.30
N PRO A 83 13.43 -9.57 -1.60
CA PRO A 83 13.55 -8.19 -1.17
C PRO A 83 13.73 -7.18 -2.32
N ASN A 84 14.02 -7.65 -3.54
CA ASN A 84 14.17 -6.83 -4.73
C ASN A 84 12.90 -6.78 -5.59
N GLU A 85 11.81 -7.44 -5.17
CA GLU A 85 10.52 -7.41 -5.85
C GLU A 85 10.61 -7.82 -7.34
N LEU A 86 11.32 -8.92 -7.63
CA LEU A 86 11.56 -9.41 -8.98
C LEU A 86 10.53 -10.43 -9.46
N ASN A 87 9.82 -11.10 -8.52
CA ASN A 87 8.89 -12.17 -8.81
C ASN A 87 7.48 -11.80 -8.36
N ASN A 88 6.63 -11.41 -9.30
CA ASN A 88 5.22 -11.15 -9.00
C ASN A 88 4.48 -12.46 -8.68
N LEU A 89 3.93 -12.54 -7.47
CA LEU A 89 3.18 -13.68 -6.95
C LEU A 89 1.65 -13.51 -7.04
N TYR A 90 1.19 -12.41 -7.65
CA TYR A 90 -0.24 -12.17 -7.82
C TYR A 90 -0.85 -13.28 -8.68
N ASP A 91 -2.05 -13.75 -8.34
CA ASP A 91 -2.75 -14.89 -8.94
C ASP A 91 -2.02 -16.25 -8.82
N ASN A 92 -0.94 -16.35 -8.04
CA ASN A 92 -0.37 -17.63 -7.69
C ASN A 92 -1.23 -18.32 -6.62
N PRO A 93 -1.77 -19.55 -6.88
CA PRO A 93 -2.65 -20.25 -5.94
C PRO A 93 -2.04 -20.49 -4.56
N GLU A 94 -0.73 -20.64 -4.46
CA GLU A 94 -0.03 -20.81 -3.17
C GLU A 94 -0.11 -19.58 -2.27
N TYR A 95 -0.38 -18.41 -2.83
CA TYR A 95 -0.48 -17.13 -2.13
C TYR A 95 -1.91 -16.56 -2.09
N ALA A 96 -2.92 -17.35 -2.47
CA ALA A 96 -4.31 -16.88 -2.58
C ALA A 96 -4.86 -16.31 -1.26
N ASP A 97 -4.56 -16.92 -0.13
CA ASP A 97 -4.98 -16.44 1.19
C ASP A 97 -4.30 -15.12 1.55
N ILE A 98 -3.02 -14.97 1.21
CA ILE A 98 -2.26 -13.73 1.42
C ILE A 98 -2.83 -12.61 0.54
N GLN A 99 -3.07 -12.91 -0.73
CA GLN A 99 -3.67 -11.97 -1.68
C GLN A 99 -5.03 -11.48 -1.18
N THR A 100 -5.92 -12.40 -0.79
CA THR A 100 -7.26 -12.08 -0.28
C THR A 100 -7.18 -11.20 0.97
N ARG A 101 -6.30 -11.52 1.91
CA ARG A 101 -6.10 -10.76 3.14
C ARG A 101 -5.61 -9.33 2.87
N LEU A 102 -4.61 -9.17 2.00
CA LEU A 102 -4.06 -7.86 1.66
C LEU A 102 -5.04 -7.04 0.83
N GLN A 103 -5.78 -7.67 -0.09
CA GLN A 103 -6.82 -6.98 -0.87
C GLN A 103 -7.90 -6.41 0.06
N ALA A 104 -8.42 -7.21 0.98
CA ALA A 104 -9.41 -6.73 1.94
C ALA A 104 -8.89 -5.57 2.81
N ARG A 105 -7.59 -5.58 3.13
CA ARG A 105 -6.96 -4.49 3.87
C ARG A 105 -6.80 -3.24 3.02
N LEU A 106 -6.42 -3.38 1.75
CA LEU A 106 -6.31 -2.29 0.79
C LEU A 106 -7.67 -1.60 0.59
N ASP A 107 -8.72 -2.38 0.36
CA ASP A 107 -10.08 -1.87 0.17
C ASP A 107 -10.57 -1.12 1.42
N LYS A 108 -10.28 -1.65 2.61
CA LYS A 108 -10.59 -0.95 3.86
C LYS A 108 -9.86 0.40 3.96
N PHE A 109 -8.58 0.47 3.60
CA PHE A 109 -7.84 1.73 3.62
C PHE A 109 -8.42 2.75 2.64
N ARG A 110 -8.83 2.33 1.44
CA ARG A 110 -9.49 3.21 0.46
C ARG A 110 -10.74 3.85 1.05
N VAL A 111 -11.59 3.05 1.72
CA VAL A 111 -12.79 3.55 2.39
C VAL A 111 -12.43 4.51 3.54
N ASP A 112 -11.53 4.10 4.41
CA ASP A 112 -11.13 4.89 5.60
C ASP A 112 -10.48 6.23 5.21
N GLN A 113 -9.71 6.25 4.11
CA GLN A 113 -9.01 7.44 3.60
C GLN A 113 -9.85 8.25 2.60
N LYS A 114 -11.10 7.81 2.29
CA LYS A 114 -11.98 8.44 1.31
C LYS A 114 -11.29 8.62 -0.04
N VAL A 115 -10.58 7.60 -0.47
CA VAL A 115 -9.96 7.59 -1.80
C VAL A 115 -11.08 7.41 -2.82
N ASP A 116 -11.23 8.39 -3.71
CA ASP A 116 -12.22 8.32 -4.78
C ASP A 116 -11.88 7.16 -5.72
N GLU A 117 -12.90 6.48 -6.24
CA GLU A 117 -12.73 5.50 -7.32
C GLU A 117 -12.28 6.22 -8.59
N TYR A 118 -11.29 5.66 -9.27
CA TYR A 118 -10.70 6.23 -10.49
C TYR A 118 -11.17 5.51 -11.74
#